data_4a69b0da627cc878c1ca47ba0b1315a4
#
_entry.id   4a69b0da627cc878c1ca47ba0b1315a4
#
_cell.length_a   1.000
_cell.length_b   1.000
_cell.length_c   1.000
_cell.angle_alpha   90.00
_cell.angle_beta   90.00
_cell.angle_gamma   90.00
#
_symmetry.space_group_name_H-M   'P 1'
#
loop_
_entity.id
_entity.type
_entity.pdbx_description
1 polymer ?
#
loop_
_entity_poly.entity_id
_entity_poly.type
_entity_poly.pdbx_seq_one_letter_code
_entity_poly.pdbx_strand_id
1 'polypeptide(L)'
;MSYIEDVFARQIFDSRGNPTVEVDVTTESGFVGRAAVPSGASTGVHEAVELRDGDKSKYMGKGVLNAVANVNDKISEEIVGYSVFEQNLIDQIMLQMDGTANKSVLGANAILGVSLAVAKAAAQESGQSLFRYIGGVNANTLPVPMMNILNGGSHADNKIDFQEFMVMPVKADTFSESLRMGTEVFHHLKKVLSDKGYSTNVGDEGGFAPNIGSNQEAIEVVLTAIEKAGYKPGEEIFIAMDAATSEFYNKEKGLYIFESTGDQMSSDEMADFWNNWINKYPIVSLEDGMDEDDWAGWKKHTELSGAKAQLVGDDLFVTNVNRLQKGIDEGIGNSILIKVNQIGSLTETIDAVNLAKKNSYTSVISHRSGETEDNTIADLAVALNTGQIKTGSASRSDRMAKYNQLLRIEEELGDTAFFPAKVR
;
A
#
# COMPACT_ATOMS: atom_id res chain seq x y z
N MET A 1 -27.46 16.39 14.45
CA MET A 1 -26.19 15.73 14.81
C MET A 1 -26.53 14.28 14.93
N SER A 2 -25.74 13.39 14.32
CA SER A 2 -25.95 11.96 14.48
C SER A 2 -24.86 11.38 15.37
N TYR A 3 -25.25 10.55 16.31
CA TYR A 3 -24.37 9.96 17.30
C TYR A 3 -24.15 8.49 16.97
N ILE A 4 -23.05 7.92 17.43
CA ILE A 4 -22.76 6.50 17.34
C ILE A 4 -23.71 5.77 18.32
N GLU A 5 -24.54 4.88 17.79
CA GLU A 5 -25.46 4.05 18.56
C GLU A 5 -24.83 2.71 18.94
N ASP A 6 -24.06 2.12 18.01
CA ASP A 6 -23.43 0.81 18.21
C ASP A 6 -22.11 0.68 17.46
N VAL A 7 -21.18 -0.09 18.04
CA VAL A 7 -19.90 -0.47 17.43
C VAL A 7 -19.73 -1.96 17.64
N PHE A 8 -19.67 -2.70 16.55
CA PHE A 8 -19.59 -4.15 16.59
C PHE A 8 -18.50 -4.71 15.69
N ALA A 9 -17.57 -5.48 16.24
CA ALA A 9 -16.51 -6.14 15.49
C ALA A 9 -16.75 -7.65 15.40
N ARG A 10 -16.23 -8.22 14.30
CA ARG A 10 -16.19 -9.68 14.07
C ARG A 10 -14.88 -10.08 13.42
N GLN A 11 -14.55 -11.36 13.56
CA GLN A 11 -13.49 -11.99 12.79
C GLN A 11 -14.04 -12.39 11.42
N ILE A 12 -13.32 -12.01 10.37
CA ILE A 12 -13.52 -12.46 8.99
C ILE A 12 -12.20 -13.05 8.45
N PHE A 13 -12.11 -13.34 7.15
CA PHE A 13 -10.89 -13.85 6.52
C PHE A 13 -10.36 -12.90 5.45
N ASP A 14 -9.04 -12.79 5.39
CA ASP A 14 -8.34 -12.09 4.34
C ASP A 14 -8.17 -12.95 3.06
N SER A 15 -7.59 -12.37 2.01
CA SER A 15 -7.35 -13.03 0.71
C SER A 15 -6.39 -14.23 0.77
N ARG A 16 -5.70 -14.41 1.90
CA ARG A 16 -4.81 -15.56 2.17
C ARG A 16 -5.46 -16.61 3.08
N GLY A 17 -6.72 -16.39 3.48
CA GLY A 17 -7.43 -17.27 4.42
C GLY A 17 -6.98 -17.12 5.87
N ASN A 18 -6.27 -16.04 6.23
CA ASN A 18 -5.97 -15.73 7.62
C ASN A 18 -7.09 -14.88 8.23
N PRO A 19 -7.38 -15.05 9.55
CA PRO A 19 -8.31 -14.17 10.24
C PRO A 19 -7.91 -12.71 10.19
N THR A 20 -8.88 -11.82 10.06
CA THR A 20 -8.74 -10.37 10.21
C THR A 20 -9.99 -9.76 10.86
N VAL A 21 -9.92 -8.47 11.22
CA VAL A 21 -10.99 -7.75 11.92
C VAL A 21 -11.87 -7.02 10.91
N GLU A 22 -13.19 -7.14 11.08
CA GLU A 22 -14.18 -6.28 10.43
C GLU A 22 -15.01 -5.58 11.49
N VAL A 23 -15.28 -4.29 11.30
CA VAL A 23 -16.04 -3.45 12.24
C VAL A 23 -17.23 -2.80 11.55
N ASP A 24 -18.39 -2.83 12.19
CA ASP A 24 -19.55 -2.03 11.86
C ASP A 24 -19.72 -0.92 12.90
N VAL A 25 -19.95 0.30 12.44
CA VAL A 25 -20.38 1.44 13.25
C VAL A 25 -21.76 1.85 12.77
N THR A 26 -22.74 1.82 13.69
CA THR A 26 -24.13 2.20 13.42
C THR A 26 -24.42 3.55 14.05
N THR A 27 -25.08 4.44 13.32
CA THR A 27 -25.54 5.74 13.82
C THR A 27 -26.99 5.66 14.28
N GLU A 28 -27.43 6.59 15.17
CA GLU A 28 -28.83 6.72 15.60
C GLU A 28 -29.83 6.88 14.45
N SER A 29 -29.37 7.36 13.29
CA SER A 29 -30.18 7.48 12.07
C SER A 29 -30.26 6.16 11.27
N GLY A 30 -29.57 5.11 11.73
CA GLY A 30 -29.56 3.78 11.12
C GLY A 30 -28.58 3.60 9.97
N PHE A 31 -27.66 4.53 9.72
CA PHE A 31 -26.57 4.33 8.76
C PHE A 31 -25.49 3.43 9.34
N VAL A 32 -24.90 2.59 8.51
CA VAL A 32 -23.88 1.61 8.93
C VAL A 32 -22.61 1.79 8.11
N GLY A 33 -21.53 2.21 8.76
CA GLY A 33 -20.18 2.19 8.18
C GLY A 33 -19.50 0.85 8.47
N ARG A 34 -19.06 0.12 7.45
CA ARG A 34 -18.33 -1.16 7.59
C ARG A 34 -16.92 -1.05 7.04
N ALA A 35 -15.95 -1.49 7.82
CA ALA A 35 -14.56 -1.54 7.40
C ALA A 35 -13.89 -2.85 7.78
N ALA A 36 -13.14 -3.43 6.83
CA ALA A 36 -12.32 -4.60 7.07
C ALA A 36 -10.83 -4.22 7.01
N VAL A 37 -10.04 -4.75 7.93
CA VAL A 37 -8.63 -4.38 8.10
C VAL A 37 -7.73 -5.29 7.27
N PRO A 38 -6.79 -4.74 6.46
CA PRO A 38 -5.80 -5.53 5.75
C PRO A 38 -4.70 -6.03 6.68
N SER A 39 -3.95 -7.05 6.25
CA SER A 39 -2.84 -7.62 7.03
C SER A 39 -1.58 -7.86 6.19
N GLY A 40 -0.39 -7.60 6.74
CA GLY A 40 0.89 -7.82 6.07
C GLY A 40 1.35 -9.28 6.07
N ALA A 41 2.17 -9.68 5.10
CA ALA A 41 2.95 -10.92 5.12
C ALA A 41 4.33 -10.66 5.74
N SER A 42 5.08 -9.73 5.16
CA SER A 42 6.24 -9.09 5.77
C SER A 42 5.77 -7.85 6.54
N THR A 43 6.35 -7.60 7.69
CA THR A 43 6.04 -6.42 8.51
C THR A 43 7.34 -5.77 8.93
N GLY A 44 7.51 -4.48 8.63
CA GLY A 44 8.63 -3.69 9.12
C GLY A 44 8.66 -3.69 10.65
N VAL A 45 9.85 -3.71 11.25
CA VAL A 45 9.99 -3.79 12.72
C VAL A 45 9.42 -2.57 13.45
N HIS A 46 9.17 -1.50 12.73
CA HIS A 46 8.65 -0.24 13.27
C HIS A 46 7.13 -0.05 13.06
N GLU A 47 6.43 -1.01 12.45
CA GLU A 47 4.98 -0.96 12.26
C GLU A 47 4.21 -1.02 13.59
N ALA A 48 3.01 -0.45 13.60
CA ALA A 48 2.07 -0.65 14.70
C ALA A 48 1.63 -2.13 14.78
N VAL A 49 1.34 -2.59 16.01
CA VAL A 49 1.11 -4.01 16.29
C VAL A 49 -0.26 -4.46 15.75
N GLU A 50 -0.26 -5.40 14.83
CA GLU A 50 -1.42 -6.20 14.52
C GLU A 50 -1.64 -7.23 15.63
N LEU A 51 -2.66 -7.02 16.46
CA LEU A 51 -2.90 -7.89 17.62
C LEU A 51 -3.43 -9.25 17.17
N ARG A 52 -2.66 -10.30 17.46
CA ARG A 52 -2.99 -11.71 17.20
C ARG A 52 -3.17 -12.46 18.52
N ASP A 53 -4.04 -13.47 18.51
CA ASP A 53 -4.38 -14.24 19.73
C ASP A 53 -3.20 -15.08 20.24
N GLY A 54 -2.29 -15.51 19.37
CA GLY A 54 -1.13 -16.32 19.71
C GLY A 54 -1.44 -17.78 20.06
N ASP A 55 -2.71 -18.18 20.10
CA ASP A 55 -3.14 -19.55 20.36
C ASP A 55 -2.85 -20.44 19.14
N LYS A 56 -1.75 -21.18 19.18
CA LYS A 56 -1.31 -22.04 18.08
C LYS A 56 -2.28 -23.18 17.76
N SER A 57 -3.22 -23.51 18.64
CA SER A 57 -4.25 -24.52 18.40
C SER A 57 -5.33 -24.05 17.42
N LYS A 58 -5.43 -22.73 17.19
CA LYS A 58 -6.39 -22.08 16.29
C LYS A 58 -5.66 -21.19 15.30
N TYR A 59 -5.92 -21.38 14.01
CA TYR A 59 -5.32 -20.56 12.94
C TYR A 59 -3.80 -20.38 13.08
N MET A 60 -3.09 -21.37 13.64
CA MET A 60 -1.64 -21.32 13.88
C MET A 60 -1.17 -20.09 14.68
N GLY A 61 -2.03 -19.59 15.57
CA GLY A 61 -1.78 -18.39 16.38
C GLY A 61 -2.25 -17.08 15.76
N LYS A 62 -2.80 -17.11 14.54
CA LYS A 62 -3.18 -15.90 13.78
C LYS A 62 -4.63 -15.42 14.04
N GLY A 63 -5.35 -15.97 15.02
CA GLY A 63 -6.67 -15.49 15.42
C GLY A 63 -6.65 -14.02 15.82
N VAL A 64 -7.81 -13.35 15.77
CA VAL A 64 -7.96 -11.91 16.10
C VAL A 64 -9.06 -11.64 17.12
N LEU A 65 -9.49 -12.68 17.86
CA LEU A 65 -10.59 -12.53 18.82
C LEU A 65 -10.27 -11.58 19.98
N ASN A 66 -8.98 -11.44 20.37
CA ASN A 66 -8.56 -10.44 21.35
C ASN A 66 -8.78 -9.02 20.83
N ALA A 67 -8.44 -8.75 19.54
CA ALA A 67 -8.71 -7.47 18.92
C ALA A 67 -10.21 -7.20 18.78
N VAL A 68 -11.00 -8.22 18.41
CA VAL A 68 -12.46 -8.15 18.35
C VAL A 68 -13.05 -7.82 19.73
N ALA A 69 -12.59 -8.48 20.80
CA ALA A 69 -13.03 -8.18 22.17
C ALA A 69 -12.63 -6.76 22.60
N ASN A 70 -11.44 -6.28 22.23
CA ASN A 70 -11.04 -4.90 22.51
C ASN A 70 -11.98 -3.88 21.85
N VAL A 71 -12.50 -4.17 20.66
CA VAL A 71 -13.50 -3.30 20.02
C VAL A 71 -14.84 -3.39 20.76
N ASN A 72 -15.35 -4.61 20.97
CA ASN A 72 -16.72 -4.82 21.47
C ASN A 72 -16.88 -4.47 22.96
N ASP A 73 -15.86 -4.74 23.79
CA ASP A 73 -15.95 -4.60 25.24
C ASP A 73 -15.33 -3.30 25.78
N LYS A 74 -14.41 -2.66 25.02
CA LYS A 74 -13.69 -1.48 25.51
C LYS A 74 -13.92 -0.25 24.65
N ILE A 75 -13.60 -0.32 23.34
CA ILE A 75 -13.71 0.84 22.46
C ILE A 75 -15.18 1.24 22.30
N SER A 76 -16.08 0.26 22.10
CA SER A 76 -17.52 0.50 21.98
C SER A 76 -18.08 1.25 23.20
N GLU A 77 -17.76 0.78 24.44
CA GLU A 77 -18.22 1.44 25.66
C GLU A 77 -17.79 2.91 25.78
N GLU A 78 -16.61 3.25 25.23
CA GLU A 78 -16.05 4.59 25.35
C GLU A 78 -16.58 5.56 24.27
N ILE A 79 -16.84 5.08 23.03
CA ILE A 79 -17.17 5.98 21.91
C ILE A 79 -18.65 6.02 21.54
N VAL A 80 -19.49 5.11 22.04
CA VAL A 80 -20.96 5.18 21.87
C VAL A 80 -21.46 6.48 22.50
N GLY A 81 -22.33 7.21 21.78
CA GLY A 81 -22.84 8.52 22.17
C GLY A 81 -22.00 9.70 21.71
N TYR A 82 -20.80 9.49 21.12
CA TYR A 82 -20.09 10.56 20.43
C TYR A 82 -20.68 10.84 19.05
N SER A 83 -20.54 12.07 18.58
CA SER A 83 -20.92 12.40 17.21
C SER A 83 -20.05 11.66 16.21
N VAL A 84 -20.66 10.99 15.23
CA VAL A 84 -19.95 10.25 14.17
C VAL A 84 -19.05 11.16 13.32
N PHE A 85 -19.25 12.48 13.35
CA PHE A 85 -18.45 13.47 12.62
C PHE A 85 -17.17 13.90 13.34
N GLU A 86 -16.96 13.48 14.60
CA GLU A 86 -15.79 13.85 15.40
C GLU A 86 -14.63 12.87 15.22
N GLN A 87 -14.25 12.58 13.94
CA GLN A 87 -13.22 11.59 13.61
C GLN A 87 -11.93 11.75 14.42
N ASN A 88 -11.37 12.95 14.47
CA ASN A 88 -10.12 13.22 15.17
C ASN A 88 -10.23 12.95 16.67
N LEU A 89 -11.36 13.31 17.27
CA LEU A 89 -11.60 13.07 18.70
C LEU A 89 -11.72 11.56 18.98
N ILE A 90 -12.46 10.83 18.15
CA ILE A 90 -12.65 9.38 18.30
C ILE A 90 -11.31 8.65 18.15
N ASP A 91 -10.52 9.00 17.13
CA ASP A 91 -9.19 8.42 16.94
C ASP A 91 -8.29 8.74 18.14
N GLN A 92 -8.31 9.98 18.64
CA GLN A 92 -7.52 10.39 19.79
C GLN A 92 -7.93 9.64 21.07
N ILE A 93 -9.22 9.40 21.30
CA ILE A 93 -9.71 8.60 22.43
C ILE A 93 -9.12 7.19 22.37
N MET A 94 -9.22 6.53 21.21
CA MET A 94 -8.67 5.17 21.05
C MET A 94 -7.15 5.13 21.24
N LEU A 95 -6.41 6.13 20.74
CA LEU A 95 -4.96 6.24 20.94
C LEU A 95 -4.60 6.45 22.42
N GLN A 96 -5.37 7.24 23.17
CA GLN A 96 -5.18 7.44 24.60
C GLN A 96 -5.52 6.17 25.42
N MET A 97 -6.56 5.43 25.02
CA MET A 97 -6.89 4.14 25.64
C MET A 97 -5.79 3.11 25.46
N ASP A 98 -5.15 3.05 24.30
CA ASP A 98 -4.00 2.17 24.06
C ASP A 98 -2.77 2.63 24.85
N GLY A 99 -2.43 3.91 24.81
CA GLY A 99 -1.36 4.54 25.56
C GLY A 99 0.07 4.13 25.15
N THR A 100 0.22 3.28 24.12
CA THR A 100 1.54 2.83 23.65
C THR A 100 1.86 3.41 22.26
N ALA A 101 3.16 3.60 21.98
CA ALA A 101 3.59 4.17 20.71
C ALA A 101 3.24 3.29 19.49
N ASN A 102 3.17 1.97 19.69
CA ASN A 102 2.95 0.99 18.63
C ASN A 102 1.59 0.27 18.72
N LYS A 103 0.64 0.79 19.51
CA LYS A 103 -0.71 0.25 19.66
C LYS A 103 -0.76 -1.22 20.12
N SER A 104 0.13 -1.60 21.03
CA SER A 104 0.29 -2.98 21.48
C SER A 104 -0.76 -3.45 22.49
N VAL A 105 -1.57 -2.55 23.06
CA VAL A 105 -2.60 -2.87 24.06
C VAL A 105 -3.95 -3.20 23.40
N LEU A 106 -4.45 -2.32 22.54
CA LEU A 106 -5.70 -2.55 21.82
C LEU A 106 -5.51 -3.30 20.50
N GLY A 107 -4.38 -3.06 19.86
CA GLY A 107 -4.07 -3.53 18.51
C GLY A 107 -4.40 -2.48 17.44
N ALA A 108 -3.45 -2.25 16.52
CA ALA A 108 -3.67 -1.36 15.39
C ALA A 108 -4.86 -1.82 14.52
N ASN A 109 -5.08 -3.13 14.40
CA ASN A 109 -6.22 -3.70 13.67
C ASN A 109 -7.57 -3.37 14.33
N ALA A 110 -7.66 -3.36 15.65
CA ALA A 110 -8.87 -2.95 16.37
C ALA A 110 -9.15 -1.46 16.16
N ILE A 111 -8.14 -0.60 16.39
CA ILE A 111 -8.25 0.86 16.25
C ILE A 111 -8.58 1.25 14.81
N LEU A 112 -7.88 0.71 13.83
CA LEU A 112 -8.10 1.03 12.41
C LEU A 112 -9.50 0.62 11.94
N GLY A 113 -9.96 -0.58 12.34
CA GLY A 113 -11.30 -1.05 11.97
C GLY A 113 -12.38 -0.07 12.39
N VAL A 114 -12.31 0.41 13.63
CA VAL A 114 -13.24 1.43 14.15
C VAL A 114 -13.07 2.75 13.44
N SER A 115 -11.84 3.25 13.31
CA SER A 115 -11.53 4.55 12.69
C SER A 115 -12.10 4.64 11.27
N LEU A 116 -11.91 3.62 10.44
CA LEU A 116 -12.42 3.59 9.06
C LEU A 116 -13.94 3.40 9.02
N ALA A 117 -14.51 2.59 9.91
CA ALA A 117 -15.95 2.37 9.99
C ALA A 117 -16.69 3.66 10.39
N VAL A 118 -16.14 4.44 11.34
CA VAL A 118 -16.66 5.77 11.72
C VAL A 118 -16.68 6.71 10.51
N ALA A 119 -15.59 6.81 9.75
CA ALA A 119 -15.53 7.66 8.56
C ALA A 119 -16.57 7.26 7.51
N LYS A 120 -16.77 5.95 7.30
CA LYS A 120 -17.79 5.43 6.36
C LYS A 120 -19.21 5.71 6.84
N ALA A 121 -19.49 5.56 8.14
CA ALA A 121 -20.80 5.88 8.71
C ALA A 121 -21.08 7.39 8.58
N ALA A 122 -20.10 8.24 8.88
CA ALA A 122 -20.21 9.69 8.74
C ALA A 122 -20.43 10.13 7.28
N ALA A 123 -19.75 9.50 6.33
CA ALA A 123 -19.97 9.75 4.90
C ALA A 123 -21.41 9.43 4.49
N GLN A 124 -21.93 8.27 4.88
CA GLN A 124 -23.34 7.89 4.62
C GLN A 124 -24.34 8.84 5.30
N GLU A 125 -24.10 9.17 6.57
CA GLU A 125 -24.92 10.11 7.33
C GLU A 125 -25.01 11.50 6.68
N SER A 126 -23.89 11.95 6.07
CA SER A 126 -23.83 13.25 5.34
C SER A 126 -24.33 13.16 3.90
N GLY A 127 -24.70 11.95 3.42
CA GLY A 127 -25.13 11.72 2.03
C GLY A 127 -24.01 11.92 1.00
N GLN A 128 -22.75 11.70 1.39
CA GLN A 128 -21.58 11.86 0.54
C GLN A 128 -20.91 10.51 0.27
N SER A 129 -20.25 10.39 -0.89
CA SER A 129 -19.26 9.34 -1.12
C SER A 129 -18.06 9.51 -0.18
N LEU A 130 -17.38 8.41 0.19
CA LEU A 130 -16.31 8.45 1.19
C LEU A 130 -15.17 9.38 0.78
N PHE A 131 -14.76 9.36 -0.50
CA PHE A 131 -13.69 10.24 -0.97
C PHE A 131 -14.05 11.73 -0.86
N ARG A 132 -15.32 12.10 -1.08
CA ARG A 132 -15.78 13.48 -0.92
C ARG A 132 -15.85 13.89 0.54
N TYR A 133 -16.35 13.01 1.40
CA TYR A 133 -16.43 13.27 2.83
C TYR A 133 -15.04 13.54 3.44
N ILE A 134 -14.05 12.69 3.11
CA ILE A 134 -12.68 12.84 3.64
C ILE A 134 -11.93 13.99 2.97
N GLY A 135 -12.01 14.09 1.63
CA GLY A 135 -11.17 15.00 0.85
C GLY A 135 -11.78 16.38 0.57
N GLY A 136 -13.09 16.53 0.83
CA GLY A 136 -13.81 17.78 0.60
C GLY A 136 -13.99 18.12 -0.88
N VAL A 137 -14.23 19.39 -1.16
CA VAL A 137 -14.64 19.88 -2.49
C VAL A 137 -13.59 19.73 -3.61
N ASN A 138 -12.33 19.54 -3.25
CA ASN A 138 -11.23 19.45 -4.21
C ASN A 138 -10.68 18.01 -4.36
N ALA A 139 -11.40 17.00 -3.89
CA ALA A 139 -11.05 15.59 -4.06
C ALA A 139 -11.45 15.13 -5.47
N ASN A 140 -10.54 15.20 -6.44
CA ASN A 140 -10.83 14.91 -7.84
C ASN A 140 -9.66 14.26 -8.62
N THR A 141 -8.53 14.02 -7.98
CA THR A 141 -7.36 13.44 -8.64
C THR A 141 -7.41 11.92 -8.59
N LEU A 142 -7.62 11.28 -9.74
CA LEU A 142 -7.53 9.83 -9.91
C LEU A 142 -6.04 9.42 -9.87
N PRO A 143 -5.69 8.32 -9.16
CA PRO A 143 -4.30 7.92 -9.06
C PRO A 143 -3.81 7.15 -10.29
N VAL A 144 -2.54 7.35 -10.68
CA VAL A 144 -1.83 6.44 -11.58
C VAL A 144 -1.69 5.08 -10.89
N PRO A 145 -2.16 3.98 -11.51
CA PRO A 145 -1.99 2.65 -10.92
C PRO A 145 -0.56 2.14 -11.08
N MET A 146 0.02 1.65 -9.99
CA MET A 146 1.26 0.88 -9.95
C MET A 146 0.87 -0.60 -9.86
N MET A 147 0.81 -1.26 -11.03
CA MET A 147 0.23 -2.61 -11.12
C MET A 147 1.33 -3.67 -11.01
N ASN A 148 1.38 -4.40 -9.90
CA ASN A 148 2.33 -5.48 -9.67
C ASN A 148 2.02 -6.68 -10.56
N ILE A 149 2.71 -6.82 -11.70
CA ILE A 149 2.42 -7.88 -12.70
C ILE A 149 3.38 -9.06 -12.65
N LEU A 150 4.52 -8.94 -11.96
CA LEU A 150 5.50 -10.02 -11.77
C LEU A 150 6.11 -9.95 -10.38
N ASN A 151 6.10 -11.08 -9.67
CA ASN A 151 6.54 -11.20 -8.28
C ASN A 151 7.83 -12.00 -8.15
N GLY A 152 8.65 -11.62 -7.18
CA GLY A 152 9.80 -12.33 -6.67
C GLY A 152 9.92 -12.19 -5.15
N GLY A 153 11.11 -12.34 -4.59
CA GLY A 153 11.37 -12.21 -3.16
C GLY A 153 10.40 -13.02 -2.31
N SER A 154 9.95 -12.45 -1.20
CA SER A 154 8.97 -13.10 -0.30
C SER A 154 7.56 -13.26 -0.88
N HIS A 155 7.26 -12.64 -2.03
CA HIS A 155 5.96 -12.75 -2.71
C HIS A 155 5.86 -13.93 -3.68
N ALA A 156 6.97 -14.68 -3.94
CA ALA A 156 7.00 -15.82 -4.85
C ALA A 156 8.07 -16.83 -4.46
N ASP A 157 7.78 -18.12 -4.61
CA ASP A 157 8.77 -19.19 -4.46
C ASP A 157 9.55 -19.35 -5.78
N ASN A 158 10.49 -18.42 -6.02
CA ASN A 158 11.33 -18.38 -7.21
C ASN A 158 12.75 -17.83 -6.89
N LYS A 159 13.57 -17.60 -7.95
CA LYS A 159 14.96 -17.12 -7.82
C LYS A 159 15.13 -15.63 -8.07
N ILE A 160 14.08 -14.84 -7.97
CA ILE A 160 14.12 -13.41 -8.14
C ILE A 160 14.25 -12.78 -6.75
N ASP A 161 15.29 -11.97 -6.51
CA ASP A 161 15.50 -11.34 -5.19
C ASP A 161 14.54 -10.17 -4.95
N PHE A 162 14.22 -9.38 -6.00
CA PHE A 162 13.33 -8.22 -5.89
C PHE A 162 11.87 -8.65 -5.85
N GLN A 163 11.12 -8.01 -4.94
CA GLN A 163 9.79 -8.46 -4.56
C GLN A 163 8.72 -8.18 -5.63
N GLU A 164 8.77 -7.00 -6.28
CA GLU A 164 7.72 -6.60 -7.23
C GLU A 164 8.26 -5.86 -8.46
N PHE A 165 7.73 -6.22 -9.61
CA PHE A 165 7.90 -5.51 -10.87
C PHE A 165 6.55 -5.00 -11.33
N MET A 166 6.38 -3.68 -11.29
CA MET A 166 5.12 -3.00 -11.56
C MET A 166 5.16 -2.24 -12.87
N VAL A 167 4.02 -2.17 -13.55
CA VAL A 167 3.82 -1.24 -14.67
C VAL A 167 3.02 -0.03 -14.24
N MET A 168 3.42 1.14 -14.76
CA MET A 168 2.77 2.43 -14.54
C MET A 168 2.36 3.03 -15.89
N PRO A 169 1.10 2.90 -16.32
CA PRO A 169 0.59 3.51 -17.55
C PRO A 169 0.30 5.00 -17.32
N VAL A 170 1.31 5.85 -17.49
CA VAL A 170 1.21 7.29 -17.18
C VAL A 170 0.67 8.10 -18.35
N LYS A 171 0.82 7.63 -19.58
CA LYS A 171 0.41 8.38 -20.76
C LYS A 171 -1.04 8.07 -21.19
N ALA A 172 -1.93 8.11 -20.23
CA ALA A 172 -3.36 7.95 -20.44
C ALA A 172 -4.06 9.29 -20.14
N ASP A 173 -5.19 9.53 -20.79
CA ASP A 173 -5.99 10.73 -20.55
C ASP A 173 -6.94 10.57 -19.35
N THR A 174 -7.24 9.31 -18.98
CA THR A 174 -8.18 8.95 -17.92
C THR A 174 -7.66 7.78 -17.10
N PHE A 175 -8.22 7.57 -15.91
CA PHE A 175 -7.91 6.40 -15.10
C PHE A 175 -8.34 5.10 -15.79
N SER A 176 -9.54 5.07 -16.37
CA SER A 176 -10.06 3.92 -17.11
C SER A 176 -9.16 3.50 -18.27
N GLU A 177 -8.60 4.46 -18.99
CA GLU A 177 -7.63 4.21 -20.06
C GLU A 177 -6.29 3.66 -19.49
N SER A 178 -5.80 4.24 -18.41
CA SER A 178 -4.59 3.75 -17.72
C SER A 178 -4.75 2.31 -17.23
N LEU A 179 -5.90 2.00 -16.63
CA LEU A 179 -6.23 0.64 -16.20
C LEU A 179 -6.33 -0.34 -17.37
N ARG A 180 -6.93 0.07 -18.51
CA ARG A 180 -6.98 -0.72 -19.74
C ARG A 180 -5.58 -1.07 -20.22
N MET A 181 -4.70 -0.06 -20.35
CA MET A 181 -3.32 -0.25 -20.80
C MET A 181 -2.58 -1.27 -19.91
N GLY A 182 -2.65 -1.11 -18.58
CA GLY A 182 -2.03 -2.04 -17.64
C GLY A 182 -2.58 -3.46 -17.72
N THR A 183 -3.90 -3.61 -17.90
CA THR A 183 -4.57 -4.91 -18.07
C THR A 183 -4.14 -5.61 -19.36
N GLU A 184 -4.00 -4.87 -20.46
CA GLU A 184 -3.51 -5.42 -21.73
C GLU A 184 -2.05 -5.92 -21.59
N VAL A 185 -1.18 -5.15 -20.92
CA VAL A 185 0.19 -5.60 -20.62
C VAL A 185 0.17 -6.87 -19.77
N PHE A 186 -0.69 -6.96 -18.74
CA PHE A 186 -0.83 -8.16 -17.92
C PHE A 186 -1.16 -9.41 -18.77
N HIS A 187 -2.11 -9.30 -19.70
CA HIS A 187 -2.48 -10.41 -20.57
C HIS A 187 -1.38 -10.76 -21.58
N HIS A 188 -0.66 -9.76 -22.10
CA HIS A 188 0.49 -10.01 -22.96
C HIS A 188 1.65 -10.64 -22.20
N LEU A 189 1.89 -10.26 -20.94
CA LEU A 189 2.89 -10.89 -20.07
C LEU A 189 2.57 -12.37 -19.87
N LYS A 190 1.31 -12.72 -19.62
CA LYS A 190 0.87 -14.12 -19.53
C LYS A 190 1.31 -14.93 -20.76
N LYS A 191 1.08 -14.36 -21.96
CA LYS A 191 1.47 -15.00 -23.21
C LYS A 191 3.00 -15.11 -23.34
N VAL A 192 3.74 -14.05 -23.06
CA VAL A 192 5.22 -14.05 -23.12
C VAL A 192 5.81 -15.11 -22.20
N LEU A 193 5.31 -15.22 -20.97
CA LEU A 193 5.74 -16.24 -20.01
C LEU A 193 5.43 -17.64 -20.51
N SER A 194 4.22 -17.88 -21.00
CA SER A 194 3.79 -19.17 -21.56
C SER A 194 4.64 -19.59 -22.77
N ASP A 195 4.91 -18.68 -23.69
CA ASP A 195 5.70 -18.92 -24.89
C ASP A 195 7.18 -19.28 -24.54
N LYS A 196 7.68 -18.80 -23.39
CA LYS A 196 9.00 -19.14 -22.84
C LYS A 196 8.98 -20.42 -21.96
N GLY A 197 7.81 -21.03 -21.73
CA GLY A 197 7.67 -22.21 -20.88
C GLY A 197 7.65 -21.94 -19.38
N TYR A 198 7.48 -20.67 -18.97
CA TYR A 198 7.35 -20.29 -17.57
C TYR A 198 5.94 -20.47 -17.02
N SER A 199 5.82 -20.63 -15.70
CA SER A 199 4.53 -20.65 -15.01
C SER A 199 3.78 -19.34 -15.17
N THR A 200 2.46 -19.43 -15.35
CA THR A 200 1.53 -18.30 -15.33
C THR A 200 0.61 -18.33 -14.10
N ASN A 201 1.01 -19.05 -13.05
CA ASN A 201 0.35 -18.98 -11.77
C ASN A 201 0.60 -17.60 -11.14
N VAL A 202 -0.36 -17.12 -10.34
CA VAL A 202 -0.28 -15.81 -9.70
C VAL A 202 0.02 -15.96 -8.22
N GLY A 203 0.73 -14.96 -7.67
CA GLY A 203 1.00 -14.82 -6.25
C GLY A 203 -0.16 -14.15 -5.49
N ASP A 204 0.10 -13.80 -4.24
CA ASP A 204 -0.88 -13.21 -3.32
C ASP A 204 -1.47 -11.89 -3.82
N GLU A 205 -0.73 -11.13 -4.59
CA GLU A 205 -1.12 -9.84 -5.12
C GLU A 205 -1.64 -9.87 -6.56
N GLY A 206 -1.79 -11.06 -7.13
CA GLY A 206 -2.38 -11.28 -8.45
C GLY A 206 -1.41 -11.16 -9.62
N GLY A 207 -0.14 -10.76 -9.39
CA GLY A 207 0.93 -10.79 -10.39
C GLY A 207 1.45 -12.22 -10.61
N PHE A 208 2.07 -12.48 -11.78
CA PHE A 208 2.64 -13.78 -12.08
C PHE A 208 3.85 -14.07 -11.19
N ALA A 209 4.04 -15.34 -10.84
CA ALA A 209 5.16 -15.83 -10.03
C ALA A 209 5.97 -16.90 -10.81
N PRO A 210 6.64 -16.53 -11.91
CA PRO A 210 7.42 -17.45 -12.72
C PRO A 210 8.77 -17.76 -12.06
N ASN A 211 9.31 -18.95 -12.29
CA ASN A 211 10.67 -19.28 -11.88
C ASN A 211 11.69 -18.77 -12.93
N ILE A 212 11.87 -17.47 -12.99
CA ILE A 212 12.84 -16.79 -13.85
C ILE A 212 14.23 -16.82 -13.20
N GLY A 213 15.27 -16.84 -14.00
CA GLY A 213 16.65 -17.09 -13.55
C GLY A 213 17.38 -15.89 -12.93
N SER A 214 16.88 -14.65 -13.12
CA SER A 214 17.54 -13.44 -12.61
C SER A 214 16.60 -12.24 -12.54
N ASN A 215 16.94 -11.27 -11.71
CA ASN A 215 16.26 -9.98 -11.62
C ASN A 215 16.26 -9.22 -12.97
N GLN A 216 17.38 -9.32 -13.72
CA GLN A 216 17.49 -8.70 -15.03
C GLN A 216 16.52 -9.33 -16.06
N GLU A 217 16.42 -10.64 -16.10
CA GLU A 217 15.47 -11.32 -17.00
C GLU A 217 14.02 -10.95 -16.63
N ALA A 218 13.71 -10.78 -15.36
CA ALA A 218 12.38 -10.40 -14.90
C ALA A 218 11.94 -9.04 -15.47
N ILE A 219 12.76 -8.00 -15.32
CA ILE A 219 12.43 -6.67 -15.89
C ILE A 219 12.37 -6.71 -17.42
N GLU A 220 13.26 -7.45 -18.09
CA GLU A 220 13.29 -7.56 -19.57
C GLU A 220 12.06 -8.28 -20.12
N VAL A 221 11.53 -9.28 -19.40
CA VAL A 221 10.27 -9.96 -19.77
C VAL A 221 9.08 -9.00 -19.64
N VAL A 222 9.05 -8.15 -18.60
CA VAL A 222 8.02 -7.12 -18.44
C VAL A 222 8.09 -6.09 -19.56
N LEU A 223 9.29 -5.59 -19.92
CA LEU A 223 9.46 -4.67 -21.04
C LEU A 223 8.99 -5.29 -22.37
N THR A 224 9.33 -6.57 -22.60
CA THR A 224 8.83 -7.30 -23.76
C THR A 224 7.30 -7.39 -23.81
N ALA A 225 6.66 -7.54 -22.65
CA ALA A 225 5.19 -7.58 -22.58
C ALA A 225 4.56 -6.21 -22.90
N ILE A 226 5.17 -5.11 -22.46
CA ILE A 226 4.75 -3.75 -22.80
C ILE A 226 4.81 -3.54 -24.32
N GLU A 227 5.92 -3.90 -24.97
CA GLU A 227 6.10 -3.80 -26.42
C GLU A 227 5.10 -4.69 -27.18
N LYS A 228 4.87 -5.93 -26.70
CA LYS A 228 3.90 -6.86 -27.29
C LYS A 228 2.45 -6.37 -27.18
N ALA A 229 2.15 -5.62 -26.13
CA ALA A 229 0.85 -4.95 -25.97
C ALA A 229 0.69 -3.73 -26.90
N GLY A 230 1.75 -3.33 -27.61
CA GLY A 230 1.74 -2.22 -28.54
C GLY A 230 2.10 -0.87 -27.95
N TYR A 231 2.59 -0.86 -26.69
CA TYR A 231 3.01 0.36 -25.99
C TYR A 231 4.53 0.53 -26.00
N LYS A 232 4.97 1.77 -25.77
CA LYS A 232 6.38 2.13 -25.72
C LYS A 232 6.88 2.23 -24.28
N PRO A 233 7.79 1.32 -23.84
CA PRO A 233 8.42 1.44 -22.53
C PRO A 233 9.18 2.78 -22.40
N GLY A 234 9.00 3.47 -21.27
CA GLY A 234 9.66 4.74 -21.01
C GLY A 234 9.06 5.96 -21.69
N GLU A 235 8.01 5.78 -22.51
CA GLU A 235 7.24 6.88 -23.09
C GLU A 235 5.77 6.84 -22.62
N GLU A 236 5.13 5.67 -22.71
CA GLU A 236 3.71 5.49 -22.42
C GLU A 236 3.51 4.72 -21.10
N ILE A 237 4.31 3.68 -20.89
CA ILE A 237 4.30 2.85 -19.69
C ILE A 237 5.71 2.81 -19.11
N PHE A 238 5.81 3.12 -17.84
CA PHE A 238 7.06 3.07 -17.08
C PHE A 238 7.06 1.88 -16.13
N ILE A 239 8.22 1.60 -15.55
CA ILE A 239 8.41 0.56 -14.54
C ILE A 239 8.48 1.22 -13.16
N ALA A 240 7.76 0.63 -12.20
CA ALA A 240 8.02 0.80 -10.78
C ALA A 240 8.49 -0.52 -10.20
N MET A 241 9.29 -0.46 -9.16
CA MET A 241 9.79 -1.65 -8.48
C MET A 241 9.65 -1.50 -6.97
N ASP A 242 9.41 -2.63 -6.31
CA ASP A 242 9.66 -2.80 -4.89
C ASP A 242 10.79 -3.81 -4.72
N ALA A 243 11.89 -3.34 -4.18
CA ALA A 243 13.07 -4.16 -4.01
C ALA A 243 13.07 -4.93 -2.70
N ALA A 244 12.38 -4.42 -1.66
CA ALA A 244 12.29 -4.98 -0.32
C ALA A 244 13.67 -5.43 0.21
N THR A 245 14.68 -4.56 0.10
CA THR A 245 16.09 -4.92 0.33
C THR A 245 16.40 -5.35 1.76
N SER A 246 15.56 -5.00 2.73
CA SER A 246 15.68 -5.49 4.11
C SER A 246 15.60 -7.01 4.21
N GLU A 247 14.92 -7.68 3.27
CA GLU A 247 14.79 -9.15 3.23
C GLU A 247 16.14 -9.86 2.95
N PHE A 248 17.06 -9.20 2.24
CA PHE A 248 18.38 -9.76 1.93
C PHE A 248 19.55 -8.92 2.47
N TYR A 249 19.28 -8.00 3.41
CA TYR A 249 20.33 -7.28 4.14
C TYR A 249 20.80 -8.06 5.36
N ASN A 250 22.08 -8.42 5.39
CA ASN A 250 22.70 -9.05 6.54
C ASN A 250 23.24 -8.00 7.52
N LYS A 251 22.50 -7.76 8.60
CA LYS A 251 22.84 -6.73 9.62
C LYS A 251 24.18 -6.98 10.32
N GLU A 252 24.59 -8.26 10.48
CA GLU A 252 25.88 -8.59 11.14
C GLU A 252 27.08 -8.26 10.26
N LYS A 253 26.94 -8.45 8.94
CA LYS A 253 28.01 -8.17 7.97
C LYS A 253 27.94 -6.74 7.40
N GLY A 254 26.80 -6.06 7.53
CA GLY A 254 26.56 -4.78 6.87
C GLY A 254 26.55 -4.87 5.36
N LEU A 255 26.03 -5.98 4.81
CA LEU A 255 26.04 -6.28 3.37
C LEU A 255 24.68 -6.73 2.86
N TYR A 256 24.34 -6.32 1.66
CA TYR A 256 23.23 -6.85 0.86
C TYR A 256 23.71 -8.12 0.15
N ILE A 257 23.03 -9.24 0.35
CA ILE A 257 23.43 -10.56 -0.15
C ILE A 257 22.35 -11.10 -1.05
N PHE A 258 22.58 -11.12 -2.36
CA PHE A 258 21.66 -11.65 -3.35
C PHE A 258 21.63 -13.17 -3.28
N GLU A 259 20.47 -13.75 -3.00
CA GLU A 259 20.33 -15.21 -2.94
C GLU A 259 20.45 -15.87 -4.33
N SER A 260 19.97 -15.16 -5.37
CA SER A 260 19.98 -15.64 -6.75
C SER A 260 21.39 -15.85 -7.34
N THR A 261 22.35 -14.98 -6.98
CA THR A 261 23.71 -14.96 -7.56
C THR A 261 24.81 -15.21 -6.54
N GLY A 262 24.53 -14.98 -5.26
CA GLY A 262 25.54 -14.98 -4.18
C GLY A 262 26.38 -13.69 -4.13
N ASP A 263 26.06 -12.70 -4.95
CA ASP A 263 26.73 -11.41 -4.92
C ASP A 263 26.51 -10.71 -3.58
N GLN A 264 27.53 -9.99 -3.11
CA GLN A 264 27.51 -9.22 -1.87
C GLN A 264 27.88 -7.78 -2.16
N MET A 265 27.07 -6.85 -1.66
CA MET A 265 27.25 -5.42 -1.89
C MET A 265 27.22 -4.66 -0.56
N SER A 266 28.12 -3.72 -0.38
CA SER A 266 28.03 -2.68 0.65
C SER A 266 26.89 -1.71 0.34
N SER A 267 26.51 -0.86 1.32
CA SER A 267 25.51 0.19 1.11
C SER A 267 25.87 1.12 -0.07
N ASP A 268 27.15 1.43 -0.21
CA ASP A 268 27.64 2.27 -1.29
C ASP A 268 27.48 1.62 -2.68
N GLU A 269 27.85 0.34 -2.78
CA GLU A 269 27.72 -0.44 -4.00
C GLU A 269 26.25 -0.68 -4.37
N MET A 270 25.38 -0.86 -3.39
CA MET A 270 23.93 -1.00 -3.60
C MET A 270 23.30 0.30 -4.14
N ALA A 271 23.71 1.46 -3.62
CA ALA A 271 23.25 2.74 -4.13
C ALA A 271 23.72 2.98 -5.59
N ASP A 272 24.98 2.59 -5.90
CA ASP A 272 25.51 2.65 -7.28
C ASP A 272 24.80 1.65 -8.21
N PHE A 273 24.45 0.45 -7.73
CA PHE A 273 23.65 -0.55 -8.45
C PHE A 273 22.31 0.03 -8.89
N TRP A 274 21.55 0.64 -7.97
CA TRP A 274 20.27 1.25 -8.29
C TRP A 274 20.39 2.43 -9.24
N ASN A 275 21.40 3.29 -9.08
CA ASN A 275 21.64 4.37 -10.02
C ASN A 275 21.90 3.84 -11.44
N ASN A 276 22.63 2.73 -11.57
CA ASN A 276 22.86 2.08 -12.85
C ASN A 276 21.59 1.49 -13.46
N TRP A 277 20.75 0.85 -12.64
CA TRP A 277 19.47 0.27 -13.09
C TRP A 277 18.49 1.36 -13.56
N ILE A 278 18.35 2.45 -12.81
CA ILE A 278 17.50 3.60 -13.16
C ILE A 278 17.98 4.26 -14.46
N ASN A 279 19.30 4.28 -14.73
CA ASN A 279 19.82 4.81 -15.99
C ASN A 279 19.65 3.84 -17.18
N LYS A 280 19.59 2.52 -16.90
CA LYS A 280 19.49 1.49 -17.95
C LYS A 280 18.05 1.19 -18.35
N TYR A 281 17.14 1.21 -17.40
CA TYR A 281 15.75 0.82 -17.59
C TYR A 281 14.81 2.00 -17.32
N PRO A 282 13.59 2.02 -17.88
CA PRO A 282 12.62 3.10 -17.66
C PRO A 282 11.97 3.04 -16.27
N ILE A 283 12.78 2.95 -15.21
CA ILE A 283 12.34 2.91 -13.81
C ILE A 283 12.10 4.34 -13.35
N VAL A 284 10.86 4.65 -12.98
CA VAL A 284 10.45 5.97 -12.47
C VAL A 284 10.13 5.98 -10.99
N SER A 285 10.00 4.80 -10.39
CA SER A 285 9.73 4.63 -8.95
C SER A 285 10.44 3.39 -8.44
N LEU A 286 11.17 3.53 -7.34
CA LEU A 286 11.84 2.46 -6.62
C LEU A 286 11.47 2.53 -5.15
N GLU A 287 10.88 1.47 -4.64
CA GLU A 287 10.49 1.30 -3.24
C GLU A 287 11.54 0.45 -2.53
N ASP A 288 11.90 0.86 -1.31
CA ASP A 288 12.81 0.19 -0.39
C ASP A 288 14.09 -0.36 -1.05
N GLY A 289 14.77 0.52 -1.80
CA GLY A 289 16.04 0.21 -2.45
C GLY A 289 17.22 0.02 -1.47
N MET A 290 17.03 0.34 -0.19
CA MET A 290 17.99 0.16 0.90
C MET A 290 17.27 -0.40 2.14
N ASP A 291 18.00 -1.02 3.07
CA ASP A 291 17.45 -1.52 4.34
C ASP A 291 16.79 -0.41 5.17
N GLU A 292 15.74 -0.76 5.91
CA GLU A 292 14.88 0.16 6.70
C GLU A 292 15.63 0.98 7.76
N ASP A 293 16.83 0.56 8.17
CA ASP A 293 17.69 1.23 9.14
C ASP A 293 19.03 1.70 8.56
N ASP A 294 19.30 1.46 7.27
CA ASP A 294 20.51 1.95 6.57
C ASP A 294 20.34 3.40 6.09
N TRP A 295 20.18 4.32 7.02
CA TRP A 295 19.97 5.76 6.74
C TRP A 295 21.10 6.38 5.91
N ALA A 296 22.35 5.92 6.12
CA ALA A 296 23.50 6.41 5.37
C ALA A 296 23.45 5.95 3.91
N GLY A 297 23.12 4.69 3.67
CA GLY A 297 22.90 4.16 2.32
C GLY A 297 21.73 4.83 1.61
N TRP A 298 20.60 5.05 2.30
CA TRP A 298 19.47 5.82 1.78
C TRP A 298 19.85 7.25 1.40
N LYS A 299 20.70 7.92 2.20
CA LYS A 299 21.17 9.26 1.88
C LYS A 299 21.95 9.28 0.57
N LYS A 300 22.93 8.37 0.43
CA LYS A 300 23.72 8.24 -0.81
C LYS A 300 22.84 7.88 -2.00
N HIS A 301 21.92 6.93 -1.84
CA HIS A 301 20.98 6.53 -2.87
C HIS A 301 20.13 7.73 -3.33
N THR A 302 19.66 8.56 -2.41
CA THR A 302 18.86 9.76 -2.72
C THR A 302 19.69 10.79 -3.49
N GLU A 303 20.93 11.01 -3.10
CA GLU A 303 21.84 11.94 -3.82
C GLU A 303 22.11 11.50 -5.26
N LEU A 304 22.27 10.19 -5.51
CA LEU A 304 22.58 9.65 -6.83
C LEU A 304 21.34 9.56 -7.74
N SER A 305 20.20 9.19 -7.20
CA SER A 305 19.03 8.74 -7.99
C SER A 305 17.79 9.60 -7.80
N GLY A 306 17.68 10.37 -6.72
CA GLY A 306 16.44 11.06 -6.34
C GLY A 306 15.99 12.16 -7.31
N ALA A 307 16.88 12.69 -8.16
CA ALA A 307 16.52 13.61 -9.24
C ALA A 307 15.91 12.92 -10.47
N LYS A 308 16.12 11.60 -10.61
CA LYS A 308 15.74 10.79 -11.79
C LYS A 308 14.50 9.94 -11.54
N ALA A 309 14.35 9.44 -10.31
CA ALA A 309 13.28 8.54 -9.93
C ALA A 309 12.64 8.94 -8.59
N GLN A 310 11.41 8.52 -8.40
CA GLN A 310 10.75 8.51 -7.12
C GLN A 310 11.38 7.42 -6.25
N LEU A 311 11.86 7.78 -5.07
CA LEU A 311 12.43 6.86 -4.08
C LEU A 311 11.46 6.77 -2.90
N VAL A 312 10.77 5.65 -2.83
CA VAL A 312 9.66 5.42 -1.91
C VAL A 312 10.17 4.69 -0.67
N GLY A 313 9.94 5.25 0.51
CA GLY A 313 10.15 4.53 1.76
C GLY A 313 8.84 3.86 2.21
N ASP A 314 8.82 2.53 2.23
CA ASP A 314 7.80 1.71 2.88
C ASP A 314 8.25 1.34 4.30
N ASP A 315 9.11 0.34 4.46
CA ASP A 315 9.65 -0.07 5.77
C ASP A 315 10.51 1.02 6.41
N LEU A 316 11.14 1.88 5.59
CA LEU A 316 11.86 3.06 6.07
C LEU A 316 10.96 4.00 6.88
N PHE A 317 9.74 4.28 6.44
CA PHE A 317 8.87 5.30 7.04
C PHE A 317 7.66 4.73 7.77
N VAL A 318 7.19 3.53 7.43
CA VAL A 318 6.06 2.80 8.01
C VAL A 318 4.82 3.68 8.26
N THR A 319 4.50 4.58 7.33
CA THR A 319 3.41 5.58 7.45
C THR A 319 3.52 6.45 8.72
N ASN A 320 4.68 6.53 9.35
CA ASN A 320 4.91 7.19 10.64
C ASN A 320 5.49 8.59 10.46
N VAL A 321 4.80 9.61 10.99
CA VAL A 321 5.19 11.03 10.86
C VAL A 321 6.58 11.32 11.45
N ASN A 322 7.00 10.63 12.52
CA ASN A 322 8.31 10.87 13.14
C ASN A 322 9.45 10.33 12.26
N ARG A 323 9.27 9.12 11.69
CA ARG A 323 10.27 8.55 10.76
C ARG A 323 10.31 9.35 9.46
N LEU A 324 9.14 9.77 8.94
CA LEU A 324 9.06 10.63 7.76
C LEU A 324 9.75 11.98 8.03
N GLN A 325 9.50 12.62 9.18
CA GLN A 325 10.14 13.88 9.55
C GLN A 325 11.67 13.75 9.58
N LYS A 326 12.20 12.65 10.15
CA LYS A 326 13.64 12.36 10.11
C LYS A 326 14.16 12.28 8.67
N GLY A 327 13.47 11.56 7.79
CA GLY A 327 13.86 11.48 6.37
C GLY A 327 13.86 12.84 5.67
N ILE A 328 12.85 13.68 5.96
CA ILE A 328 12.74 15.04 5.44
C ILE A 328 13.93 15.90 5.92
N ASP A 329 14.20 15.89 7.22
CA ASP A 329 15.27 16.70 7.82
C ASP A 329 16.66 16.30 7.31
N GLU A 330 16.85 15.03 7.02
CA GLU A 330 18.11 14.49 6.49
C GLU A 330 18.16 14.49 4.94
N GLY A 331 17.05 14.81 4.25
CA GLY A 331 16.94 14.79 2.79
C GLY A 331 17.07 13.39 2.22
N ILE A 332 16.35 12.43 2.78
CA ILE A 332 16.39 11.00 2.46
C ILE A 332 15.07 10.55 1.87
N GLY A 333 15.11 9.92 0.70
CA GLY A 333 13.93 9.58 -0.08
C GLY A 333 13.27 10.83 -0.69
N ASN A 334 12.15 10.65 -1.35
CA ASN A 334 11.32 11.75 -1.89
C ASN A 334 9.86 11.35 -2.05
N SER A 335 9.50 10.18 -1.51
CA SER A 335 8.15 9.64 -1.48
C SER A 335 7.95 8.72 -0.29
N ILE A 336 6.71 8.59 0.16
CA ILE A 336 6.31 7.65 1.22
C ILE A 336 5.23 6.70 0.71
N LEU A 337 5.35 5.42 1.05
CA LEU A 337 4.25 4.48 0.92
C LEU A 337 3.30 4.63 2.10
N ILE A 338 2.01 4.64 1.83
CA ILE A 338 0.95 4.83 2.83
C ILE A 338 0.15 3.55 2.98
N LYS A 339 0.38 2.86 4.07
CA LYS A 339 -0.36 1.65 4.47
C LYS A 339 -1.13 1.95 5.76
N VAL A 340 -2.44 2.04 5.67
CA VAL A 340 -3.30 2.48 6.79
C VAL A 340 -3.11 1.66 8.07
N ASN A 341 -2.80 0.37 7.94
CA ASN A 341 -2.61 -0.52 9.09
C ASN A 341 -1.21 -0.45 9.71
N GLN A 342 -0.20 0.12 9.03
CA GLN A 342 1.13 0.34 9.61
C GLN A 342 1.11 1.37 10.71
N ILE A 343 0.17 2.32 10.65
CA ILE A 343 -0.01 3.37 11.65
C ILE A 343 -1.27 3.15 12.50
N GLY A 344 -2.38 2.70 11.91
CA GLY A 344 -3.53 2.16 12.60
C GLY A 344 -4.67 3.13 12.91
N SER A 345 -4.68 4.36 12.35
CA SER A 345 -5.84 5.25 12.35
C SER A 345 -5.92 6.08 11.07
N LEU A 346 -7.12 6.53 10.72
CA LEU A 346 -7.34 7.43 9.58
C LEU A 346 -6.68 8.80 9.81
N THR A 347 -6.81 9.35 11.00
CA THR A 347 -6.23 10.66 11.36
C THR A 347 -4.71 10.65 11.19
N GLU A 348 -3.99 9.67 11.74
CA GLU A 348 -2.53 9.57 11.59
C GLU A 348 -2.11 9.31 10.13
N THR A 349 -2.92 8.55 9.39
CA THR A 349 -2.71 8.34 7.93
C THR A 349 -2.77 9.65 7.17
N ILE A 350 -3.79 10.47 7.43
CA ILE A 350 -3.94 11.80 6.81
C ILE A 350 -2.78 12.73 7.21
N ASP A 351 -2.34 12.67 8.46
CA ASP A 351 -1.21 13.47 8.96
C ASP A 351 0.10 13.11 8.22
N ALA A 352 0.36 11.83 7.97
CA ALA A 352 1.53 11.38 7.21
C ALA A 352 1.50 11.90 5.76
N VAL A 353 0.36 11.81 5.07
CA VAL A 353 0.19 12.35 3.71
C VAL A 353 0.35 13.87 3.68
N ASN A 354 -0.22 14.57 4.65
CA ASN A 354 -0.11 16.03 4.75
C ASN A 354 1.33 16.47 5.03
N LEU A 355 2.06 15.76 5.90
CA LEU A 355 3.47 16.04 6.17
C LEU A 355 4.32 15.85 4.91
N ALA A 356 4.14 14.73 4.19
CA ALA A 356 4.79 14.45 2.92
C ALA A 356 4.54 15.60 1.92
N LYS A 357 3.29 15.93 1.68
CA LYS A 357 2.88 16.96 0.71
C LYS A 357 3.47 18.34 1.03
N LYS A 358 3.47 18.75 2.31
CA LYS A 358 4.05 20.03 2.74
C LYS A 358 5.56 20.14 2.49
N ASN A 359 6.24 19.00 2.40
CA ASN A 359 7.69 18.93 2.21
C ASN A 359 8.08 18.43 0.81
N SER A 360 7.18 18.50 -0.17
CA SER A 360 7.41 18.09 -1.56
C SER A 360 7.76 16.61 -1.75
N TYR A 361 7.37 15.76 -0.80
CA TYR A 361 7.36 14.31 -0.96
C TYR A 361 6.05 13.89 -1.62
N THR A 362 6.12 12.95 -2.53
CA THR A 362 4.93 12.26 -3.04
C THR A 362 4.45 11.20 -2.05
N SER A 363 3.20 10.77 -2.21
CA SER A 363 2.62 9.69 -1.42
C SER A 363 1.99 8.66 -2.34
N VAL A 364 2.21 7.38 -2.06
CA VAL A 364 1.58 6.27 -2.78
C VAL A 364 0.65 5.55 -1.81
N ILE A 365 -0.65 5.58 -2.06
CA ILE A 365 -1.59 4.76 -1.25
C ILE A 365 -1.41 3.30 -1.62
N SER A 366 -1.26 2.45 -0.62
CA SER A 366 -0.93 1.04 -0.83
C SER A 366 -1.87 0.08 -0.13
N HIS A 367 -2.08 -1.08 -0.78
CA HIS A 367 -2.66 -2.28 -0.19
C HIS A 367 -1.66 -3.00 0.73
N ARG A 368 -2.08 -4.15 1.26
CA ARG A 368 -1.19 -5.16 1.88
C ARG A 368 -1.31 -6.48 1.12
N SER A 369 -0.40 -7.42 1.41
CA SER A 369 -0.44 -8.77 0.83
C SER A 369 -1.70 -9.54 1.23
N GLY A 370 -2.18 -9.39 2.45
CA GLY A 370 -3.50 -9.89 2.91
C GLY A 370 -4.55 -8.79 2.83
N GLU A 371 -5.40 -8.86 1.83
CA GLU A 371 -6.50 -7.92 1.58
C GLU A 371 -7.87 -8.55 1.76
N THR A 372 -8.89 -7.71 1.75
CA THR A 372 -10.31 -8.09 1.72
C THR A 372 -10.98 -7.41 0.53
N GLU A 373 -12.31 -7.53 0.41
CA GLU A 373 -13.10 -6.77 -0.57
C GLU A 373 -13.23 -5.28 -0.21
N ASP A 374 -12.76 -4.85 0.97
CA ASP A 374 -12.76 -3.44 1.37
C ASP A 374 -11.96 -2.59 0.38
N ASN A 375 -12.56 -1.50 -0.07
CA ASN A 375 -12.01 -0.64 -1.11
C ASN A 375 -11.63 0.76 -0.60
N THR A 376 -11.58 0.97 0.70
CA THR A 376 -11.34 2.26 1.34
C THR A 376 -10.09 2.97 0.80
N ILE A 377 -9.02 2.23 0.51
CA ILE A 377 -7.77 2.83 0.00
C ILE A 377 -7.94 3.47 -1.38
N ALA A 378 -8.89 3.04 -2.19
CA ALA A 378 -9.23 3.70 -3.45
C ALA A 378 -9.85 5.08 -3.20
N ASP A 379 -10.82 5.15 -2.28
CA ASP A 379 -11.41 6.42 -1.85
C ASP A 379 -10.35 7.35 -1.22
N LEU A 380 -9.44 6.83 -0.39
CA LEU A 380 -8.37 7.61 0.23
C LEU A 380 -7.39 8.19 -0.80
N ALA A 381 -7.04 7.45 -1.84
CA ALA A 381 -6.14 7.94 -2.88
C ALA A 381 -6.71 9.19 -3.58
N VAL A 382 -8.02 9.18 -3.86
CA VAL A 382 -8.72 10.33 -4.46
C VAL A 382 -8.98 11.42 -3.43
N ALA A 383 -9.43 11.07 -2.23
CA ALA A 383 -9.69 12.02 -1.15
C ALA A 383 -8.47 12.90 -0.85
N LEU A 384 -7.32 12.28 -0.76
CA LEU A 384 -6.07 12.95 -0.40
C LEU A 384 -5.29 13.47 -1.63
N ASN A 385 -5.83 13.30 -2.85
CA ASN A 385 -5.16 13.68 -4.10
C ASN A 385 -3.70 13.23 -4.14
N THR A 386 -3.42 11.96 -3.81
CA THR A 386 -2.05 11.45 -3.76
C THR A 386 -1.48 11.20 -5.15
N GLY A 387 -2.36 11.01 -6.15
CA GLY A 387 -1.99 10.84 -7.55
C GLY A 387 -1.39 9.48 -7.90
N GLN A 388 -1.23 8.57 -6.92
CA GLN A 388 -0.67 7.23 -7.14
C GLN A 388 -1.31 6.22 -6.20
N ILE A 389 -1.49 4.96 -6.69
CA ILE A 389 -1.96 3.83 -5.90
C ILE A 389 -1.22 2.55 -6.28
N LYS A 390 -0.75 1.81 -5.27
CA LYS A 390 -0.17 0.48 -5.37
C LYS A 390 -1.17 -0.52 -4.78
N THR A 391 -1.90 -1.26 -5.63
CA THR A 391 -2.97 -2.16 -5.14
C THR A 391 -3.03 -3.50 -5.89
N GLY A 392 -1.84 -4.01 -6.22
CA GLY A 392 -1.67 -5.33 -6.85
C GLY A 392 -1.89 -5.32 -8.36
N SER A 393 -2.14 -6.49 -8.90
CA SER A 393 -2.26 -6.75 -10.33
C SER A 393 -3.70 -6.64 -10.84
N ALA A 394 -3.87 -6.86 -12.16
CA ALA A 394 -5.18 -6.97 -12.83
C ALA A 394 -5.84 -8.35 -12.63
N SER A 395 -5.66 -8.96 -11.49
CA SER A 395 -6.28 -10.25 -11.13
C SER A 395 -6.50 -10.34 -9.63
N ARG A 396 -7.34 -11.29 -9.18
CA ARG A 396 -7.87 -11.47 -7.82
C ARG A 396 -8.85 -10.37 -7.42
N SER A 397 -10.02 -10.78 -6.92
CA SER A 397 -11.13 -9.85 -6.60
C SER A 397 -10.81 -8.85 -5.49
N ASP A 398 -9.95 -9.24 -4.54
CA ASP A 398 -9.44 -8.37 -3.49
C ASP A 398 -8.63 -7.16 -4.03
N ARG A 399 -7.94 -7.33 -5.16
CA ARG A 399 -7.23 -6.25 -5.87
C ARG A 399 -8.19 -5.47 -6.77
N MET A 400 -8.98 -6.20 -7.58
CA MET A 400 -9.92 -5.58 -8.51
C MET A 400 -11.01 -4.76 -7.81
N ALA A 401 -11.35 -5.05 -6.55
CA ALA A 401 -12.29 -4.26 -5.77
C ALA A 401 -11.87 -2.77 -5.70
N LYS A 402 -10.56 -2.49 -5.54
CA LYS A 402 -10.01 -1.14 -5.48
C LYS A 402 -10.03 -0.46 -6.85
N TYR A 403 -9.60 -1.16 -7.90
CA TYR A 403 -9.66 -0.64 -9.27
C TYR A 403 -11.09 -0.36 -9.73
N ASN A 404 -12.03 -1.25 -9.43
CA ASN A 404 -13.44 -1.07 -9.74
C ASN A 404 -14.04 0.13 -8.97
N GLN A 405 -13.59 0.38 -7.74
CA GLN A 405 -14.00 1.55 -6.99
C GLN A 405 -13.48 2.85 -7.62
N LEU A 406 -12.24 2.87 -8.09
CA LEU A 406 -11.69 4.02 -8.81
C LEU A 406 -12.43 4.31 -10.12
N LEU A 407 -12.87 3.28 -10.84
CA LEU A 407 -13.74 3.47 -12.01
C LEU A 407 -15.09 4.12 -11.65
N ARG A 408 -15.72 3.70 -10.53
CA ARG A 408 -16.96 4.33 -10.04
C ARG A 408 -16.73 5.78 -9.61
N ILE A 409 -15.59 6.06 -8.97
CA ILE A 409 -15.22 7.43 -8.58
C ILE A 409 -14.99 8.30 -9.83
N GLU A 410 -14.31 7.77 -10.86
CA GLU A 410 -14.12 8.47 -12.14
C GLU A 410 -15.45 8.81 -12.78
N GLU A 411 -16.41 7.86 -12.82
CA GLU A 411 -17.76 8.07 -13.32
C GLU A 411 -18.52 9.14 -12.49
N GLU A 412 -18.42 9.09 -11.16
CA GLU A 412 -19.07 10.09 -10.27
C GLU A 412 -18.49 11.51 -10.47
N LEU A 413 -17.19 11.62 -10.71
CA LEU A 413 -16.52 12.89 -10.96
C LEU A 413 -16.83 13.45 -12.36
N GLY A 414 -17.04 12.59 -13.36
CA GLY A 414 -17.29 12.98 -14.73
C GLY A 414 -16.21 13.91 -15.28
N ASP A 415 -16.61 15.01 -15.89
CA ASP A 415 -15.69 16.00 -16.50
C ASP A 415 -14.77 16.72 -15.49
N THR A 416 -15.01 16.57 -14.18
CA THR A 416 -14.15 17.14 -13.14
C THR A 416 -13.04 16.19 -12.68
N ALA A 417 -13.05 14.94 -13.15
CA ALA A 417 -11.99 13.99 -12.88
C ALA A 417 -10.67 14.47 -13.48
N PHE A 418 -9.62 14.44 -12.67
CA PHE A 418 -8.27 14.80 -13.10
C PHE A 418 -7.36 13.57 -13.01
N PHE A 419 -6.73 13.21 -14.13
CA PHE A 419 -5.69 12.18 -14.16
C PHE A 419 -4.33 12.85 -14.39
N PRO A 420 -3.33 12.68 -13.49
CA PRO A 420 -2.13 13.51 -13.47
C PRO A 420 -1.17 13.25 -14.64
N ALA A 421 -1.27 12.13 -15.33
CA ALA A 421 -0.43 11.74 -16.48
C ALA A 421 1.09 11.87 -16.23
N LYS A 422 1.51 11.78 -14.97
CA LYS A 422 2.92 11.84 -14.55
C LYS A 422 3.09 11.23 -13.15
N VAL A 423 4.30 10.81 -12.82
CA VAL A 423 4.65 10.25 -11.52
C VAL A 423 5.06 11.35 -10.53
N ARG A 424 5.78 12.36 -11.02
CA ARG A 424 6.35 13.42 -10.18
C ARG A 424 6.46 14.77 -10.93
#